data_6def36d564007572487e488479cb6247
#
_entry.id   6def36d564007572487e488479cb6247
#
_cell.length_a   1.000
_cell.length_b   1.000
_cell.length_c   1.000
_cell.angle_alpha   90.00
_cell.angle_beta   90.00
_cell.angle_gamma   90.00
#
_symmetry.space_group_name_H-M   'P 1'
#
loop_
_entity.id
_entity.type
_entity.pdbx_description
1 polymer ?
#
loop_
_entity_poly.entity_id
_entity_poly.type
_entity_poly.pdbx_seq_one_letter_code
_entity_poly.pdbx_strand_id
1 'polypeptide(L)' 'MAIERALVSGSMAMLVMKLLSEKDMYGYEMIDTLRQKSQNVFELKAGTLYPLLHSLEEKGLLTVYEQDVAGKTRKYYSL' A
#
# COMPACT_ATOMS: atom_id res chain seq x y z
N MET A 1 -11.57 1.94 -13.73
CA MET A 1 -10.93 2.62 -12.59
C MET A 1 -9.47 2.21 -12.48
N ALA A 2 -8.65 3.03 -11.87
CA ALA A 2 -7.20 2.76 -11.78
C ALA A 2 -6.87 1.48 -11.03
N ILE A 3 -7.61 1.14 -9.96
CA ILE A 3 -7.40 -0.09 -9.20
C ILE A 3 -7.64 -1.31 -10.07
N GLU A 4 -8.71 -1.31 -10.82
CA GLU A 4 -9.04 -2.43 -11.71
C GLU A 4 -7.97 -2.60 -12.79
N ARG A 5 -7.50 -1.49 -13.34
CA ARG A 5 -6.45 -1.51 -14.35
C ARG A 5 -5.14 -2.09 -13.79
N ALA A 6 -4.79 -1.69 -12.56
CA ALA A 6 -3.59 -2.19 -11.90
C ALA A 6 -3.68 -3.69 -11.65
N LEU A 7 -4.85 -4.18 -11.24
CA LEU A 7 -5.07 -5.61 -11.03
C LEU A 7 -4.93 -6.38 -12.33
N VAL A 8 -5.50 -5.87 -13.40
CA VAL A 8 -5.42 -6.53 -14.71
C VAL A 8 -3.99 -6.56 -15.24
N SER A 9 -3.25 -5.47 -15.05
CA SER A 9 -1.86 -5.40 -15.53
C SER A 9 -0.89 -6.18 -14.65
N GLY A 10 -1.28 -6.54 -13.44
CA GLY A 10 -0.42 -7.23 -12.50
C GLY A 10 0.64 -6.35 -11.86
N SER A 11 0.51 -5.03 -11.95
CA SER A 11 1.50 -4.10 -11.41
C SER A 11 1.21 -3.79 -9.95
N MET A 12 1.92 -4.45 -9.05
CA MET A 12 1.78 -4.21 -7.62
C MET A 12 2.26 -2.81 -7.23
N ALA A 13 3.34 -2.35 -7.85
CA ALA A 13 3.85 -1.01 -7.57
C ALA A 13 2.83 0.06 -7.93
N MET A 14 2.20 -0.06 -9.10
CA MET A 14 1.16 0.87 -9.53
C MET A 14 -0.02 0.84 -8.56
N LEU A 15 -0.42 -0.34 -8.12
CA LEU A 15 -1.53 -0.50 -7.19
C LEU A 15 -1.25 0.19 -5.86
N VAL A 16 -0.06 -0.05 -5.30
CA VAL A 16 0.34 0.58 -4.03
C VAL A 16 0.37 2.09 -4.15
N MET A 17 0.97 2.59 -5.23
CA MET A 17 1.05 4.04 -5.44
C MET A 17 -0.33 4.66 -5.63
N LYS A 18 -1.24 3.94 -6.27
CA LYS A 18 -2.62 4.42 -6.41
C LYS A 18 -3.32 4.51 -5.06
N LEU A 19 -3.13 3.51 -4.20
CA LEU A 19 -3.70 3.56 -2.86
C LEU A 19 -3.17 4.77 -2.09
N LEU A 20 -1.85 4.99 -2.15
CA LEU A 20 -1.21 6.09 -1.42
C LEU A 20 -1.52 7.46 -2.03
N SER A 21 -1.98 7.51 -3.28
CA SER A 21 -2.40 8.77 -3.87
C SER A 21 -3.68 9.31 -3.23
N GLU A 22 -4.44 8.44 -2.57
CA GLU A 22 -5.68 8.85 -1.91
C GLU A 22 -5.43 9.33 -0.50
N LYS A 23 -4.55 8.65 0.22
CA LYS A 23 -4.09 9.08 1.54
C LYS A 23 -2.89 8.26 1.98
N ASP A 24 -2.15 8.77 2.97
CA ASP A 24 -1.07 8.01 3.58
C ASP A 24 -1.64 6.80 4.32
N MET A 25 -0.93 5.68 4.25
CA MET A 25 -1.40 4.44 4.87
C MET A 25 -0.23 3.67 5.47
N TYR A 26 -0.49 2.93 6.54
CA TYR A 26 0.46 1.91 7.00
C TYR A 26 0.16 0.58 6.30
N GLY A 27 1.09 -0.39 6.41
CA GLY A 27 1.05 -1.60 5.61
C GLY A 27 -0.26 -2.39 5.70
N TYR A 28 -0.70 -2.69 6.92
CA TYR A 28 -1.95 -3.46 7.09
C TYR A 28 -3.18 -2.67 6.62
N GLU A 29 -3.12 -1.35 6.70
CA GLU A 29 -4.20 -0.52 6.17
C GLU A 29 -4.30 -0.65 4.66
N MET A 30 -3.17 -0.74 3.97
CA MET A 30 -3.16 -1.00 2.52
C MET A 30 -3.78 -2.34 2.20
N ILE A 31 -3.44 -3.37 2.98
CA ILE A 31 -3.97 -4.72 2.79
C ILE A 31 -5.49 -4.72 2.94
N ASP A 32 -5.99 -4.11 4.00
CA ASP A 32 -7.44 -4.05 4.25
C ASP A 32 -8.16 -3.23 3.19
N THR A 33 -7.58 -2.08 2.80
CA THR A 33 -8.18 -1.20 1.80
C THR A 33 -8.30 -1.91 0.47
N LEU A 34 -7.25 -2.63 0.06
CA LEU A 34 -7.29 -3.36 -1.19
C LEU A 34 -8.32 -4.49 -1.14
N ARG A 35 -8.41 -5.18 -0.01
CA ARG A 35 -9.41 -6.23 0.13
C ARG A 35 -10.82 -5.67 -0.05
N GLN A 36 -11.11 -4.53 0.55
CA GLN A 36 -12.41 -3.89 0.45
C GLN A 36 -12.68 -3.40 -0.98
N LYS A 37 -11.71 -2.73 -1.59
CA LYS A 37 -11.87 -2.18 -2.94
C LYS A 37 -12.03 -3.26 -4.00
N SER A 38 -11.46 -4.43 -3.77
CA SER A 38 -11.55 -5.55 -4.70
C SER A 38 -12.69 -6.50 -4.35
N GLN A 39 -13.47 -6.20 -3.33
CA GLN A 39 -14.58 -7.03 -2.86
C GLN A 39 -14.10 -8.44 -2.53
N ASN A 40 -12.94 -8.54 -1.85
CA ASN A 40 -12.31 -9.78 -1.43
C ASN A 40 -11.82 -10.67 -2.57
N VAL A 41 -11.78 -10.14 -3.81
CA VAL A 41 -11.25 -10.89 -4.95
C VAL A 41 -9.73 -10.95 -4.93
N PHE A 42 -9.09 -9.87 -4.51
CA PHE A 42 -7.63 -9.78 -4.49
C PHE A 42 -7.14 -9.63 -3.05
N GLU A 43 -6.18 -10.49 -2.67
CA GLU A 43 -5.59 -10.46 -1.35
C GLU A 43 -4.10 -10.15 -1.46
N LEU A 44 -3.68 -9.03 -0.87
CA LEU A 44 -2.29 -8.62 -0.83
C LEU A 44 -1.68 -9.12 0.48
N LYS A 45 -0.60 -9.90 0.39
CA LYS A 45 0.03 -10.47 1.57
C LYS A 45 1.21 -9.62 2.02
N ALA A 46 1.41 -9.58 3.34
CA ALA A 46 2.50 -8.80 3.93
C ALA A 46 3.86 -9.18 3.38
N GLY A 47 4.09 -10.48 3.16
CA GLY A 47 5.36 -10.96 2.63
C GLY A 47 5.68 -10.48 1.23
N THR A 48 4.68 -10.05 0.48
CA THR A 48 4.85 -9.44 -0.84
C THR A 48 4.92 -7.92 -0.72
N LEU A 49 4.08 -7.35 0.15
CA LEU A 49 3.95 -5.90 0.25
C LEU A 49 5.19 -5.22 0.81
N TYR A 50 5.72 -5.70 1.95
CA TYR A 50 6.79 -4.97 2.62
C TYR A 50 8.09 -4.91 1.83
N PRO A 51 8.55 -5.97 1.15
CA PRO A 51 9.71 -5.85 0.27
C PRO A 51 9.48 -4.83 -0.85
N LEU A 52 8.26 -4.76 -1.39
CA LEU A 52 7.93 -3.80 -2.43
C LEU A 52 7.99 -2.37 -1.89
N LEU A 53 7.42 -2.14 -0.69
CA LEU A 53 7.46 -0.81 -0.07
C LEU A 53 8.90 -0.34 0.15
N HIS A 54 9.77 -1.24 0.64
CA HIS A 54 11.17 -0.90 0.86
C HIS A 54 11.86 -0.55 -0.45
N SER A 55 11.58 -1.29 -1.52
CA SER A 55 12.16 -1.02 -2.83
C SER A 55 11.72 0.35 -3.36
N LEU A 56 10.44 0.68 -3.21
CA LEU A 56 9.92 1.97 -3.67
C LEU A 56 10.49 3.12 -2.85
N GLU A 57 10.69 2.91 -1.55
CA GLU A 57 11.32 3.90 -0.69
C GLU A 57 12.76 4.15 -1.10
N GLU A 58 13.53 3.09 -1.38
CA GLU A 58 14.91 3.20 -1.83
C GLU A 58 15.04 3.98 -3.13
N LYS A 59 14.06 3.84 -4.01
CA LYS A 59 14.04 4.56 -5.28
C LYS A 59 13.57 6.00 -5.14
N GLY A 60 13.21 6.42 -3.93
CA GLY A 60 12.75 7.77 -3.69
C GLY A 60 11.32 8.04 -4.12
N LEU A 61 10.54 6.99 -4.39
CA LEU A 61 9.15 7.13 -4.82
C LEU A 61 8.19 7.24 -3.65
N LEU A 62 8.60 6.76 -2.47
CA LEU A 62 7.80 6.83 -1.25
C LEU A 62 8.64 7.39 -0.11
N THR A 63 7.98 8.06 0.83
CA THR A 63 8.59 8.45 2.10
C THR A 63 7.90 7.71 3.23
N VAL A 64 8.59 7.57 4.36
CA VAL A 64 8.11 6.81 5.51
C VAL A 64 8.21 7.70 6.74
N TYR A 65 7.17 7.70 7.56
CA TYR A 65 7.20 8.37 8.85
C TYR A 65 6.46 7.50 9.87
N GLU A 66 6.76 7.73 11.16
CA GLU A 66 6.11 7.01 12.24
C GLU A 66 5.02 7.86 12.85
N GLN A 67 3.93 7.20 13.26
CA GLN A 67 2.83 7.87 13.93
C GLN A 67 2.22 6.90 14.93
N ASP A 68 1.91 7.41 16.13
CA ASP A 68 1.24 6.62 17.15
C ASP A 68 -0.27 6.62 16.90
N VAL A 69 -0.85 5.42 16.83
CA VAL A 69 -2.28 5.24 16.63
C VAL A 69 -2.76 4.21 17.62
N ALA A 70 -3.71 4.59 18.48
CA ALA A 70 -4.31 3.69 19.46
C ALA A 70 -3.25 2.99 20.32
N GLY A 71 -2.22 3.72 20.74
CA GLY A 71 -1.17 3.20 21.61
C GLY A 71 -0.11 2.38 20.91
N LYS A 72 -0.13 2.30 19.59
CA LYS A 72 0.89 1.60 18.82
C LYS A 72 1.56 2.54 17.84
N THR A 73 2.88 2.40 17.70
CA THR A 73 3.64 3.14 16.69
C THR A 73 3.55 2.40 15.37
N ARG A 74 3.13 3.10 14.33
CA ARG A 74 3.00 2.52 13.00
C ARG A 74 3.79 3.31 11.99
N LYS A 75 4.35 2.61 11.00
CA LYS A 75 5.06 3.25 9.91
C LYS A 75 4.09 3.55 8.79
N TYR A 76 3.91 4.84 8.52
CA TYR A 76 3.06 5.31 7.43
C TYR A 76 3.89 5.57 6.18
N TYR A 77 3.32 5.23 5.05
CA TYR A 77 3.95 5.45 3.75
C TYR A 77 3.20 6.54 3.02
N SER A 78 3.95 7.40 2.33
CA SER A 78 3.41 8.59 1.64
C SER A 78 4.08 8.74 0.29
N LEU A 79 3.31 9.19 -0.69
CA LEU A 79 3.86 9.55 -2.00
C LEU A 79 4.67 10.82 -1.94
#